data_114b461062bbf7e1e93f5daa561eb334
#
_entry.id   114b461062bbf7e1e93f5daa561eb334
#
_cell.length_a   1.000
_cell.length_b   1.000
_cell.length_c   1.000
_cell.angle_alpha   90.00
_cell.angle_beta   90.00
_cell.angle_gamma   90.00
#
_symmetry.space_group_name_H-M   'P 1'
#
loop_
_entity.id
_entity.type
_entity.pdbx_description
1 polymer ?
#
loop_
_entity_poly.entity_id
_entity_poly.type
_entity_poly.pdbx_seq_one_letter_code
_entity_poly.pdbx_strand_id
1 'polypeptide(L)'
;MKCKSGKNRGKRNAGFFLGILSLVTVVLCLSASCNADRRKAQKYEYGVFLNADRTAVPKLKNYEIVVIDAQYFSKKDIRKLHAGGTKVYSYLNIGSIENFRSYYKTYEHLAIGDYENWEEEKWVNVADKDWQEFMDTLAGKLKKKGVDGFFIDNCDVYDYAHKKDIFDGLTVILKKIRAMGKPVVVNGGDILSL
;
A
#
# COMPACT_ATOMS: atom_id res chain seq x y z
N MET A 1 77.50 -59.88 26.58
CA MET A 1 77.04 -59.07 25.44
C MET A 1 75.72 -58.40 25.80
N LYS A 2 75.66 -57.07 25.81
CA LYS A 2 74.53 -56.24 26.38
C LYS A 2 73.41 -56.05 25.44
N CYS A 3 72.22 -56.43 25.82
CA CYS A 3 71.04 -56.14 25.07
C CYS A 3 70.41 -54.80 25.61
N LYS A 4 70.20 -53.75 24.80
CA LYS A 4 69.57 -52.51 25.18
C LYS A 4 68.11 -52.55 24.74
N SER A 5 67.21 -52.44 25.76
CA SER A 5 65.80 -52.23 25.62
C SER A 5 65.49 -50.79 25.22
N GLY A 6 64.82 -50.56 24.08
CA GLY A 6 64.33 -49.29 23.68
C GLY A 6 62.85 -49.13 24.03
N LYS A 7 62.50 -48.17 24.89
CA LYS A 7 61.16 -47.85 25.37
C LYS A 7 60.56 -46.75 24.50
N ASN A 8 59.66 -47.11 23.64
CA ASN A 8 58.96 -46.16 22.77
C ASN A 8 57.71 -45.63 23.53
N ARG A 9 57.71 -44.33 23.88
CA ARG A 9 56.56 -43.67 24.50
C ARG A 9 55.72 -43.05 23.38
N GLY A 10 54.50 -43.54 23.21
CA GLY A 10 53.52 -42.95 22.33
C GLY A 10 53.10 -41.54 22.83
N LYS A 11 53.30 -40.56 21.97
CA LYS A 11 52.74 -39.21 22.18
C LYS A 11 51.25 -39.26 21.88
N ARG A 12 50.43 -39.08 22.90
CA ARG A 12 48.96 -38.99 22.81
C ARG A 12 48.60 -37.66 22.14
N ASN A 13 47.77 -37.73 21.08
CA ASN A 13 47.26 -36.61 20.29
C ASN A 13 46.29 -35.75 21.11
N ALA A 14 46.80 -34.89 22.00
CA ALA A 14 45.99 -33.93 22.74
C ALA A 14 45.59 -32.68 21.90
N GLY A 15 46.26 -32.42 20.79
CA GLY A 15 46.01 -31.24 19.98
C GLY A 15 44.77 -31.30 19.07
N PHE A 16 44.28 -32.52 18.73
CA PHE A 16 43.19 -32.67 17.79
C PHE A 16 41.80 -32.35 18.40
N PHE A 17 41.63 -32.62 19.69
CA PHE A 17 40.38 -32.36 20.37
C PHE A 17 40.14 -30.88 20.69
N LEU A 18 41.20 -30.08 20.91
CA LEU A 18 41.03 -28.63 21.18
C LEU A 18 40.62 -27.88 19.90
N GLY A 19 41.07 -28.30 18.72
CA GLY A 19 40.69 -27.66 17.45
C GLY A 19 39.22 -27.88 17.07
N ILE A 20 38.68 -29.06 17.34
CA ILE A 20 37.26 -29.38 17.02
C ILE A 20 36.32 -28.64 17.96
N LEU A 21 36.66 -28.52 19.24
CA LEU A 21 35.83 -27.78 20.21
C LEU A 21 35.76 -26.28 19.93
N SER A 22 36.89 -25.69 19.47
CA SER A 22 36.94 -24.29 19.03
C SER A 22 36.10 -24.02 17.76
N LEU A 23 36.10 -24.95 16.78
CA LEU A 23 35.33 -24.80 15.55
C LEU A 23 33.82 -24.91 15.81
N VAL A 24 33.40 -25.83 16.71
CA VAL A 24 31.99 -26.00 17.08
C VAL A 24 31.45 -24.77 17.80
N THR A 25 32.23 -24.16 18.70
CA THR A 25 31.82 -22.93 19.41
C THR A 25 31.72 -21.74 18.45
N VAL A 26 32.60 -21.60 17.48
CA VAL A 26 32.51 -20.52 16.50
C VAL A 26 31.29 -20.68 15.60
N VAL A 27 30.97 -21.91 15.15
CA VAL A 27 29.77 -22.19 14.36
C VAL A 27 28.48 -21.95 15.15
N LEU A 28 28.44 -22.32 16.43
CA LEU A 28 27.30 -22.04 17.31
C LEU A 28 27.14 -20.55 17.60
N CYS A 29 28.22 -19.78 17.76
CA CYS A 29 28.15 -18.33 17.91
C CYS A 29 27.69 -17.64 16.62
N LEU A 30 28.10 -18.10 15.44
CA LEU A 30 27.64 -17.55 14.16
C LEU A 30 26.16 -17.87 13.90
N SER A 31 25.68 -19.05 14.28
CA SER A 31 24.25 -19.39 14.15
C SER A 31 23.37 -18.65 15.16
N ALA A 32 23.86 -18.36 16.37
CA ALA A 32 23.16 -17.53 17.35
C ALA A 32 23.10 -16.06 16.91
N SER A 33 24.14 -15.52 16.29
CA SER A 33 24.16 -14.15 15.78
C SER A 33 23.24 -13.95 14.57
N CYS A 34 22.98 -14.98 13.77
CA CYS A 34 22.03 -14.90 12.65
C CYS A 34 20.54 -14.95 13.07
N ASN A 35 20.23 -15.35 14.31
CA ASN A 35 18.85 -15.39 14.82
C ASN A 35 18.45 -14.15 15.63
N ALA A 36 19.35 -13.21 15.83
CA ALA A 36 19.16 -12.10 16.74
C ALA A 36 18.72 -10.81 16.08
N ASP A 37 17.96 -10.79 14.99
CA ASP A 37 17.19 -9.58 14.60
C ASP A 37 16.25 -9.79 13.40
N ARG A 38 15.32 -10.71 13.52
CA ARG A 38 14.09 -10.65 12.72
C ARG A 38 12.87 -10.41 13.60
N ARG A 39 12.96 -9.51 14.56
CA ARG A 39 11.76 -8.85 15.03
C ARG A 39 11.32 -7.94 13.87
N LYS A 40 10.37 -8.40 13.07
CA LYS A 40 9.66 -7.49 12.15
C LYS A 40 9.20 -6.32 13.02
N ALA A 41 9.70 -5.14 12.74
CA ALA A 41 9.20 -3.94 13.40
C ALA A 41 7.67 -3.98 13.29
N GLN A 42 7.00 -3.90 14.45
CA GLN A 42 5.53 -3.94 14.49
C GLN A 42 5.03 -2.78 13.64
N LYS A 43 4.24 -3.09 12.60
CA LYS A 43 3.62 -2.09 11.76
C LYS A 43 2.28 -1.68 12.34
N TYR A 44 1.87 -0.47 12.06
CA TYR A 44 0.48 -0.06 12.22
C TYR A 44 -0.40 -0.80 11.21
N GLU A 45 -1.62 -1.17 11.58
CA GLU A 45 -2.51 -1.92 10.72
C GLU A 45 -2.85 -1.15 9.44
N TYR A 46 -3.26 0.13 9.58
CA TYR A 46 -3.53 0.99 8.43
C TYR A 46 -3.36 2.47 8.76
N GLY A 47 -3.31 3.31 7.72
CA GLY A 47 -3.35 4.77 7.83
C GLY A 47 -3.83 5.44 6.56
N VAL A 48 -4.50 6.59 6.70
CA VAL A 48 -5.01 7.41 5.59
C VAL A 48 -4.20 8.70 5.50
N PHE A 49 -3.59 8.97 4.33
CA PHE A 49 -2.61 10.04 4.13
C PHE A 49 -2.86 10.76 2.80
N LEU A 50 -3.96 11.50 2.67
CA LEU A 50 -4.39 12.08 1.40
C LEU A 50 -3.48 13.23 0.93
N ASN A 51 -2.89 13.96 1.87
CA ASN A 51 -1.92 15.04 1.56
C ASN A 51 -0.46 14.56 1.47
N ALA A 52 -0.23 13.22 1.51
CA ALA A 52 1.13 12.71 1.39
C ALA A 52 1.60 12.72 -0.06
N ASP A 53 2.89 13.00 -0.22
CA ASP A 53 3.60 12.85 -1.48
C ASP A 53 4.70 11.78 -1.39
N ARG A 54 5.47 11.64 -2.47
CA ARG A 54 6.57 10.66 -2.57
C ARG A 54 7.64 10.77 -1.48
N THR A 55 7.77 11.91 -0.79
CA THR A 55 8.74 12.09 0.30
C THR A 55 8.31 11.31 1.55
N ALA A 56 7.03 11.01 1.71
CA ALA A 56 6.49 10.24 2.82
C ALA A 56 6.76 8.74 2.73
N VAL A 57 7.22 8.20 1.59
CA VAL A 57 7.43 6.75 1.37
C VAL A 57 8.19 6.06 2.51
N PRO A 58 9.26 6.62 3.12
CA PRO A 58 9.93 5.98 4.26
C PRO A 58 9.03 5.78 5.47
N LYS A 59 8.16 6.76 5.79
CA LYS A 59 7.21 6.72 6.92
C LYS A 59 6.04 5.78 6.63
N LEU A 60 5.53 5.78 5.40
CA LEU A 60 4.41 4.95 4.97
C LEU A 60 4.72 3.45 5.05
N LYS A 61 5.98 3.04 4.96
CA LYS A 61 6.41 1.65 5.15
C LYS A 61 6.15 1.08 6.56
N ASN A 62 5.86 1.93 7.53
CA ASN A 62 5.52 1.52 8.89
C ASN A 62 4.07 1.01 9.02
N TYR A 63 3.32 0.95 7.93
CA TYR A 63 1.93 0.52 7.89
C TYR A 63 1.78 -0.75 7.06
N GLU A 64 0.83 -1.61 7.44
CA GLU A 64 0.45 -2.78 6.63
C GLU A 64 -0.36 -2.35 5.41
N ILE A 65 -1.28 -1.39 5.61
CA ILE A 65 -2.10 -0.80 4.56
C ILE A 65 -1.98 0.72 4.65
N VAL A 66 -1.77 1.37 3.52
CA VAL A 66 -1.88 2.82 3.42
C VAL A 66 -2.92 3.21 2.38
N VAL A 67 -3.74 4.20 2.71
CA VAL A 67 -4.57 4.94 1.76
C VAL A 67 -3.84 6.23 1.42
N ILE A 68 -3.51 6.41 0.16
CA ILE A 68 -2.83 7.60 -0.35
C ILE A 68 -3.49 8.06 -1.65
N ASP A 69 -3.36 9.33 -1.98
CA ASP A 69 -3.65 9.76 -3.35
C ASP A 69 -2.51 9.33 -4.29
N ALA A 70 -2.67 8.15 -4.89
CA ALA A 70 -1.64 7.59 -5.75
C ALA A 70 -1.43 8.36 -7.06
N GLN A 71 -2.20 9.43 -7.33
CA GLN A 71 -1.91 10.34 -8.43
C GLN A 71 -0.56 11.03 -8.23
N TYR A 72 -0.20 11.35 -6.98
CA TYR A 72 1.07 12.01 -6.60
C TYR A 72 2.26 11.06 -6.44
N PHE A 73 2.06 9.74 -6.62
CA PHE A 73 3.11 8.73 -6.50
C PHE A 73 3.43 8.07 -7.83
N SER A 74 4.70 7.79 -8.06
CA SER A 74 5.12 7.04 -9.24
C SER A 74 4.96 5.52 -9.02
N LYS A 75 4.96 4.75 -10.11
CA LYS A 75 5.02 3.28 -10.04
C LYS A 75 6.24 2.77 -9.24
N LYS A 76 7.36 3.51 -9.27
CA LYS A 76 8.56 3.18 -8.49
C LYS A 76 8.32 3.35 -6.99
N ASP A 77 7.56 4.36 -6.59
CA ASP A 77 7.25 4.62 -5.18
C ASP A 77 6.30 3.56 -4.63
N ILE A 78 5.26 3.17 -5.40
CA ILE A 78 4.39 2.04 -5.05
C ILE A 78 5.21 0.76 -4.85
N ARG A 79 6.13 0.43 -5.78
CA ARG A 79 7.02 -0.74 -5.61
C ARG A 79 7.90 -0.66 -4.35
N LYS A 80 8.35 0.54 -3.96
CA LYS A 80 9.12 0.70 -2.71
C LYS A 80 8.27 0.42 -1.46
N LEU A 81 6.98 0.76 -1.48
CA LEU A 81 6.03 0.44 -0.42
C LEU A 81 5.81 -1.09 -0.36
N HIS A 82 5.57 -1.73 -1.49
CA HIS A 82 5.45 -3.19 -1.59
C HIS A 82 6.70 -3.93 -1.10
N ALA A 83 7.89 -3.45 -1.46
CA ALA A 83 9.15 -4.02 -0.97
C ALA A 83 9.28 -3.93 0.57
N GLY A 84 8.61 -2.97 1.19
CA GLY A 84 8.45 -2.87 2.63
C GLY A 84 7.30 -3.72 3.19
N GLY A 85 6.55 -4.45 2.37
CA GLY A 85 5.39 -5.25 2.78
C GLY A 85 4.16 -4.39 3.08
N THR A 86 4.04 -3.20 2.50
CA THR A 86 2.90 -2.29 2.67
C THR A 86 1.98 -2.40 1.45
N LYS A 87 0.70 -2.67 1.67
CA LYS A 87 -0.35 -2.60 0.64
C LYS A 87 -0.77 -1.15 0.44
N VAL A 88 -1.06 -0.78 -0.81
CA VAL A 88 -1.39 0.58 -1.20
C VAL A 88 -2.80 0.62 -1.78
N TYR A 89 -3.69 1.32 -1.09
CA TYR A 89 -5.02 1.65 -1.60
C TYR A 89 -4.98 3.08 -2.13
N SER A 90 -5.47 3.29 -3.35
CA SER A 90 -5.55 4.63 -3.90
C SER A 90 -6.86 5.30 -3.54
N TYR A 91 -6.77 6.47 -2.93
CA TYR A 91 -7.88 7.41 -2.87
C TYR A 91 -8.37 7.72 -4.30
N LEU A 92 -9.68 7.77 -4.45
CA LEU A 92 -10.35 8.15 -5.67
C LEU A 92 -11.68 8.81 -5.32
N ASN A 93 -11.73 10.12 -5.49
CA ASN A 93 -12.94 10.91 -5.35
C ASN A 93 -13.81 10.76 -6.60
N ILE A 94 -15.02 10.21 -6.45
CA ILE A 94 -15.92 9.99 -7.59
C ILE A 94 -17.14 10.90 -7.61
N GLY A 95 -17.51 11.50 -6.48
CA GLY A 95 -18.73 12.29 -6.32
C GLY A 95 -18.52 13.80 -6.29
N SER A 96 -17.26 14.23 -6.14
CA SER A 96 -16.93 15.67 -6.21
C SER A 96 -15.69 15.91 -7.08
N ILE A 97 -15.41 17.16 -7.37
CA ILE A 97 -14.22 17.59 -8.12
C ILE A 97 -13.51 18.70 -7.37
N GLU A 98 -12.22 18.46 -7.06
CA GLU A 98 -11.36 19.42 -6.37
C GLU A 98 -10.69 20.38 -7.38
N ASN A 99 -10.69 21.69 -7.07
CA ASN A 99 -10.22 22.73 -7.99
C ASN A 99 -8.70 22.69 -8.28
N PHE A 100 -7.92 22.02 -7.43
CA PHE A 100 -6.48 21.83 -7.61
C PHE A 100 -6.12 20.65 -8.53
N ARG A 101 -7.10 19.87 -9.00
CA ARG A 101 -6.87 18.76 -9.92
C ARG A 101 -6.52 19.24 -11.31
N SER A 102 -5.55 18.59 -11.94
CA SER A 102 -5.14 18.93 -13.30
C SER A 102 -6.26 18.83 -14.33
N TYR A 103 -7.30 18.04 -14.03
CA TYR A 103 -8.47 17.83 -14.88
C TYR A 103 -9.67 18.73 -14.52
N TYR A 104 -9.55 19.59 -13.48
CA TYR A 104 -10.65 20.43 -13.01
C TYR A 104 -11.28 21.24 -14.16
N LYS A 105 -10.47 21.98 -14.92
CA LYS A 105 -10.95 22.81 -16.02
C LYS A 105 -11.70 22.04 -17.13
N THR A 106 -11.41 20.76 -17.27
CA THR A 106 -12.09 19.91 -18.24
C THR A 106 -13.49 19.53 -17.79
N TYR A 107 -13.69 19.34 -16.48
CA TYR A 107 -14.93 18.79 -15.93
C TYR A 107 -15.67 19.73 -14.99
N GLU A 108 -15.19 20.96 -14.72
CA GLU A 108 -15.85 21.91 -13.82
C GLU A 108 -17.28 22.24 -14.27
N HIS A 109 -17.59 22.14 -15.55
CA HIS A 109 -18.94 22.36 -16.08
C HIS A 109 -19.95 21.29 -15.66
N LEU A 110 -19.50 20.16 -15.12
CA LEU A 110 -20.34 19.10 -14.57
C LEU A 110 -20.67 19.32 -13.08
N ALA A 111 -20.18 20.41 -12.48
CA ALA A 111 -20.50 20.74 -11.10
C ALA A 111 -22.00 21.01 -10.94
N ILE A 112 -22.59 20.43 -9.86
CA ILE A 112 -24.01 20.56 -9.54
C ILE A 112 -24.27 21.35 -8.26
N GLY A 113 -23.21 21.71 -7.53
CA GLY A 113 -23.25 22.53 -6.32
C GLY A 113 -21.94 22.59 -5.58
N ASP A 114 -21.85 23.51 -4.64
CA ASP A 114 -20.68 23.65 -3.78
C ASP A 114 -20.69 22.54 -2.70
N TYR A 115 -19.50 22.09 -2.31
CA TYR A 115 -19.34 21.12 -1.23
C TYR A 115 -19.24 21.87 0.10
N GLU A 116 -20.18 21.61 1.02
CA GLU A 116 -20.14 22.25 2.33
C GLU A 116 -18.84 21.91 3.09
N ASN A 117 -18.24 22.92 3.70
CA ASN A 117 -17.00 22.83 4.48
C ASN A 117 -15.70 22.56 3.67
N TRP A 118 -15.77 22.46 2.33
CA TRP A 118 -14.60 22.28 1.47
C TRP A 118 -14.69 23.24 0.28
N GLU A 119 -14.22 24.46 0.44
CA GLU A 119 -14.29 25.52 -0.58
C GLU A 119 -13.59 25.14 -1.90
N GLU A 120 -12.64 24.19 -1.84
CA GLU A 120 -11.93 23.70 -3.01
C GLU A 120 -12.71 22.66 -3.82
N GLU A 121 -13.83 22.14 -3.29
CA GLU A 121 -14.58 21.05 -3.90
C GLU A 121 -15.97 21.47 -4.36
N LYS A 122 -16.45 20.78 -5.39
CA LYS A 122 -17.82 20.90 -5.88
C LYS A 122 -18.39 19.51 -6.12
N TRP A 123 -19.65 19.31 -5.74
CA TRP A 123 -20.40 18.12 -6.14
C TRP A 123 -20.48 18.02 -7.66
N VAL A 124 -20.32 16.79 -8.19
CA VAL A 124 -20.30 16.57 -9.64
C VAL A 124 -21.47 15.70 -10.10
N ASN A 125 -21.95 15.95 -11.31
CA ASN A 125 -22.96 15.12 -11.97
C ASN A 125 -22.37 13.77 -12.38
N VAL A 126 -22.43 12.78 -11.49
CA VAL A 126 -21.92 11.42 -11.74
C VAL A 126 -22.75 10.63 -12.75
N ALA A 127 -23.95 11.14 -13.14
CA ALA A 127 -24.75 10.55 -14.20
C ALA A 127 -24.18 10.86 -15.60
N ASP A 128 -23.31 11.85 -15.69
CA ASP A 128 -22.66 12.23 -16.95
C ASP A 128 -21.70 11.14 -17.43
N LYS A 129 -21.78 10.80 -18.72
CA LYS A 129 -20.98 9.72 -19.30
C LYS A 129 -19.50 10.06 -19.41
N ASP A 130 -19.17 11.32 -19.67
CA ASP A 130 -17.77 11.76 -19.80
C ASP A 130 -17.08 11.65 -18.44
N TRP A 131 -17.79 11.98 -17.34
CA TRP A 131 -17.29 11.75 -15.97
C TRP A 131 -17.10 10.29 -15.65
N GLN A 132 -18.07 9.43 -16.00
CA GLN A 132 -17.98 7.98 -15.78
C GLN A 132 -16.81 7.36 -16.56
N GLU A 133 -16.56 7.77 -17.80
CA GLU A 133 -15.44 7.30 -18.61
C GLU A 133 -14.10 7.83 -18.08
N PHE A 134 -14.08 9.08 -17.63
CA PHE A 134 -12.91 9.65 -17.00
C PHE A 134 -12.54 8.88 -15.72
N MET A 135 -13.49 8.58 -14.83
CA MET A 135 -13.25 7.82 -13.60
C MET A 135 -12.72 6.40 -13.90
N ASP A 136 -13.29 5.72 -14.89
CA ASP A 136 -12.79 4.42 -15.34
C ASP A 136 -11.34 4.51 -15.86
N THR A 137 -11.06 5.52 -16.67
CA THR A 137 -9.71 5.78 -17.19
C THR A 137 -8.72 6.09 -16.05
N LEU A 138 -9.09 6.92 -15.10
CA LEU A 138 -8.26 7.29 -13.95
C LEU A 138 -7.97 6.08 -13.07
N ALA A 139 -9.00 5.32 -12.69
CA ALA A 139 -8.84 4.10 -11.93
C ALA A 139 -7.94 3.08 -12.67
N GLY A 140 -8.11 2.94 -13.98
CA GLY A 140 -7.23 2.12 -14.82
C GLY A 140 -5.77 2.56 -14.81
N LYS A 141 -5.50 3.87 -14.82
CA LYS A 141 -4.14 4.42 -14.66
C LYS A 141 -3.56 4.08 -13.28
N LEU A 142 -4.34 4.21 -12.22
CA LEU A 142 -3.92 3.88 -10.85
C LEU A 142 -3.63 2.38 -10.70
N LYS A 143 -4.50 1.51 -11.23
CA LYS A 143 -4.25 0.06 -11.30
C LYS A 143 -2.93 -0.25 -12.01
N LYS A 144 -2.62 0.41 -13.13
CA LYS A 144 -1.35 0.24 -13.87
C LYS A 144 -0.13 0.73 -13.09
N LYS A 145 -0.30 1.68 -12.15
CA LYS A 145 0.77 2.05 -11.19
C LYS A 145 1.07 0.94 -10.19
N GLY A 146 0.13 0.01 -9.97
CA GLY A 146 0.29 -1.15 -9.11
C GLY A 146 -0.38 -1.03 -7.74
N VAL A 147 -1.40 -0.18 -7.59
CA VAL A 147 -2.17 -0.12 -6.34
C VAL A 147 -2.87 -1.45 -6.05
N ASP A 148 -3.04 -1.79 -4.78
CA ASP A 148 -3.63 -3.05 -4.33
C ASP A 148 -5.15 -2.97 -4.22
N GLY A 149 -5.70 -1.76 -4.03
CA GLY A 149 -7.12 -1.51 -3.91
C GLY A 149 -7.47 -0.05 -4.17
N PHE A 150 -8.75 0.26 -4.08
CA PHE A 150 -9.29 1.60 -4.18
C PHE A 150 -9.99 2.00 -2.89
N PHE A 151 -9.82 3.24 -2.48
CA PHE A 151 -10.56 3.90 -1.42
C PHE A 151 -11.39 5.00 -2.08
N ILE A 152 -12.68 4.72 -2.22
CA ILE A 152 -13.62 5.56 -2.95
C ILE A 152 -14.24 6.57 -1.98
N ASP A 153 -14.28 7.81 -2.40
CA ASP A 153 -14.81 8.92 -1.61
C ASP A 153 -15.95 9.63 -2.31
N ASN A 154 -16.77 10.33 -1.51
CA ASN A 154 -17.86 11.20 -1.93
C ASN A 154 -19.00 10.49 -2.69
N CYS A 155 -19.31 9.22 -2.31
CA CYS A 155 -20.54 8.58 -2.76
C CYS A 155 -21.80 9.28 -2.22
N ASP A 156 -21.66 10.08 -1.17
CA ASP A 156 -22.69 10.93 -0.58
C ASP A 156 -23.14 12.11 -1.46
N VAL A 157 -22.61 12.26 -2.66
CA VAL A 157 -23.22 13.08 -3.73
C VAL A 157 -24.69 12.68 -3.98
N TYR A 158 -25.04 11.41 -3.71
CA TYR A 158 -26.43 10.96 -3.75
C TYR A 158 -27.28 11.62 -2.67
N ASP A 159 -26.76 11.73 -1.44
CA ASP A 159 -27.46 12.37 -0.33
C ASP A 159 -27.62 13.89 -0.55
N TYR A 160 -26.70 14.50 -1.28
CA TYR A 160 -26.82 15.89 -1.72
C TYR A 160 -27.90 16.06 -2.78
N ALA A 161 -27.92 15.22 -3.81
CA ALA A 161 -28.76 15.42 -4.98
C ALA A 161 -30.14 14.73 -4.89
N HIS A 162 -30.24 13.60 -4.17
CA HIS A 162 -31.44 12.75 -4.02
C HIS A 162 -32.11 12.36 -5.35
N LYS A 163 -31.34 12.14 -6.41
CA LYS A 163 -31.84 11.85 -7.75
C LYS A 163 -31.46 10.45 -8.21
N LYS A 164 -32.42 9.77 -8.85
CA LYS A 164 -32.20 8.41 -9.36
C LYS A 164 -31.05 8.31 -10.36
N ASP A 165 -30.87 9.29 -11.24
CA ASP A 165 -29.80 9.33 -12.21
C ASP A 165 -28.41 9.43 -11.55
N ILE A 166 -28.29 10.14 -10.44
CA ILE A 166 -27.06 10.19 -9.62
C ILE A 166 -26.78 8.81 -9.01
N PHE A 167 -27.78 8.12 -8.45
CA PHE A 167 -27.64 6.76 -7.94
C PHE A 167 -27.19 5.79 -9.05
N ASP A 168 -27.86 5.84 -10.21
CA ASP A 168 -27.52 5.00 -11.36
C ASP A 168 -26.08 5.28 -11.83
N GLY A 169 -25.66 6.56 -11.86
CA GLY A 169 -24.33 6.98 -12.23
C GLY A 169 -23.25 6.47 -11.28
N LEU A 170 -23.45 6.61 -9.97
CA LEU A 170 -22.57 6.01 -8.95
C LEU A 170 -22.45 4.49 -9.13
N THR A 171 -23.59 3.83 -9.34
CA THR A 171 -23.63 2.39 -9.59
C THR A 171 -22.80 1.97 -10.80
N VAL A 172 -22.87 2.74 -11.89
CA VAL A 172 -22.06 2.50 -13.10
C VAL A 172 -20.56 2.64 -12.80
N ILE A 173 -20.15 3.73 -12.13
CA ILE A 173 -18.75 3.97 -11.78
C ILE A 173 -18.22 2.85 -10.88
N LEU A 174 -18.94 2.53 -9.79
CA LEU A 174 -18.53 1.50 -8.83
C LEU A 174 -18.44 0.11 -9.48
N LYS A 175 -19.39 -0.26 -10.36
CA LYS A 175 -19.33 -1.52 -11.11
C LYS A 175 -18.08 -1.59 -12.00
N LYS A 176 -17.73 -0.52 -12.71
CA LYS A 176 -16.52 -0.46 -13.54
C LYS A 176 -15.26 -0.63 -12.70
N ILE A 177 -15.16 0.08 -11.55
CA ILE A 177 -14.00 -0.02 -10.65
C ILE A 177 -13.89 -1.45 -10.07
N ARG A 178 -14.99 -2.05 -9.60
CA ARG A 178 -15.02 -3.43 -9.08
C ARG A 178 -14.62 -4.46 -10.15
N ALA A 179 -15.03 -4.25 -11.39
CA ALA A 179 -14.65 -5.12 -12.52
C ALA A 179 -13.13 -5.14 -12.79
N MET A 180 -12.38 -4.20 -12.23
CA MET A 180 -10.91 -4.21 -12.29
C MET A 180 -10.27 -5.32 -11.43
N GLY A 181 -11.06 -6.03 -10.59
CA GLY A 181 -10.59 -7.15 -9.77
C GLY A 181 -9.67 -6.73 -8.62
N LYS A 182 -9.86 -5.52 -8.10
CA LYS A 182 -9.16 -5.01 -6.91
C LYS A 182 -10.18 -4.78 -5.78
N PRO A 183 -9.78 -4.96 -4.49
CA PRO A 183 -10.60 -4.56 -3.36
C PRO A 183 -11.03 -3.10 -3.46
N VAL A 184 -12.27 -2.83 -3.08
CA VAL A 184 -12.85 -1.49 -3.03
C VAL A 184 -13.37 -1.24 -1.62
N VAL A 185 -12.93 -0.15 -1.02
CA VAL A 185 -13.44 0.40 0.24
C VAL A 185 -14.13 1.70 -0.12
N VAL A 186 -15.31 1.93 0.42
CA VAL A 186 -16.05 3.18 0.21
C VAL A 186 -16.07 3.96 1.51
N ASN A 187 -15.78 5.24 1.42
CA ASN A 187 -15.82 6.21 2.49
C ASN A 187 -16.98 7.18 2.23
N GLY A 188 -17.86 7.35 3.21
CA GLY A 188 -19.07 8.15 3.03
C GLY A 188 -20.15 7.48 2.20
N GLY A 189 -21.34 8.06 2.22
CA GLY A 189 -22.54 7.54 1.58
C GLY A 189 -23.21 6.43 2.40
N ASP A 190 -24.52 6.46 2.49
CA ASP A 190 -25.31 5.35 3.04
C ASP A 190 -25.41 4.22 2.00
N ILE A 191 -24.39 3.35 2.04
CA ILE A 191 -24.20 2.29 1.03
C ILE A 191 -25.20 1.16 1.17
N LEU A 192 -25.99 1.13 2.21
CA LEU A 192 -27.03 0.12 2.37
C LEU A 192 -28.09 0.24 1.27
N SER A 193 -28.07 1.32 0.50
CA SER A 193 -28.93 1.54 -0.65
C SER A 193 -28.28 1.24 -2.00
N LEU A 194 -26.99 0.89 -2.05
CA LEU A 194 -26.24 0.51 -3.25
C LEU A 194 -26.04 -1.03 -3.30
#